data_f85a34f942e570af79073509a8d5df12
#
_entry.id   f85a34f942e570af79073509a8d5df12
#
_cell.length_a   1.000
_cell.length_b   1.000
_cell.length_c   1.000
_cell.angle_alpha   90.00
_cell.angle_beta   90.00
_cell.angle_gamma   90.00
#
_symmetry.space_group_name_H-M   'P 1'
#
loop_
_entity.id
_entity.type
_entity.pdbx_description
1 polymer ?
#
loop_
_entity_poly.entity_id
_entity_poly.type
_entity_poly.pdbx_seq_one_letter_code
_entity_poly.pdbx_strand_id
1 'polypeptide(L)'
;MHTNRKDTTRRLLDLLADYKIFVSMILILSIVQVSLTVYLPILIGQAVDNIVDQGQVNFENLQSILSQMILVVLINTLVQWVLPLIYQKISYEMTSKLRQAALEKMHSMPLSYVDGRSTGDLVSRLTTDTEQLNDGLLMVFEQFLIGILTILFTLVMMFRIN
;
A
#
# COMPACT_ATOMS: atom_id res chain seq x y z
N MET A 1 -19.96 -14.80 -22.74
CA MET A 1 -19.65 -13.37 -22.79
C MET A 1 -18.18 -13.20 -22.36
N HIS A 2 -17.23 -13.16 -23.32
CA HIS A 2 -15.83 -12.94 -23.01
C HIS A 2 -15.66 -11.44 -22.70
N THR A 3 -15.71 -11.09 -21.43
CA THR A 3 -15.33 -9.74 -21.00
C THR A 3 -13.83 -9.61 -21.27
N ASN A 4 -13.49 -8.75 -22.20
CA ASN A 4 -12.11 -8.57 -22.65
C ASN A 4 -11.30 -8.05 -21.45
N ARG A 5 -10.37 -8.84 -20.92
CA ARG A 5 -9.49 -8.48 -19.78
C ARG A 5 -8.87 -7.08 -19.94
N LYS A 6 -8.60 -6.69 -21.19
CA LYS A 6 -8.04 -5.36 -21.52
C LYS A 6 -9.01 -4.21 -21.22
N ASP A 7 -10.32 -4.41 -21.37
CA ASP A 7 -11.30 -3.38 -21.08
C ASP A 7 -11.52 -3.18 -19.57
N THR A 8 -11.41 -4.27 -18.80
CA THR A 8 -11.52 -4.21 -17.33
C THR A 8 -10.32 -3.51 -16.71
N THR A 9 -9.10 -3.86 -17.15
CA THR A 9 -7.88 -3.19 -16.67
C THR A 9 -7.84 -1.71 -17.06
N ARG A 10 -8.33 -1.37 -18.26
CA ARG A 10 -8.39 0.03 -18.70
C ARG A 10 -9.37 0.85 -17.88
N ARG A 11 -10.52 0.31 -17.56
CA ARG A 11 -11.50 0.97 -16.67
C ARG A 11 -10.97 1.15 -15.25
N LEU A 12 -10.24 0.18 -14.72
CA LEU A 12 -9.58 0.31 -13.42
C LEU A 12 -8.47 1.37 -13.45
N LEU A 13 -7.70 1.45 -14.53
CA LEU A 13 -6.68 2.48 -14.72
C LEU A 13 -7.30 3.87 -14.87
N ASP A 14 -8.42 4.00 -15.57
CA ASP A 14 -9.16 5.25 -15.71
C ASP A 14 -9.71 5.72 -14.35
N LEU A 15 -10.22 4.81 -13.54
CA LEU A 15 -10.64 5.10 -12.16
C LEU A 15 -9.47 5.52 -11.27
N LEU A 16 -8.30 4.89 -11.42
CA LEU A 16 -7.09 5.29 -10.71
C LEU A 16 -6.54 6.64 -11.20
N ALA A 17 -6.79 7.01 -12.46
CA ALA A 17 -6.38 8.30 -13.01
C ALA A 17 -7.06 9.49 -12.31
N ASP A 18 -8.28 9.31 -11.80
CA ASP A 18 -8.98 10.31 -10.97
C ASP A 18 -8.26 10.54 -9.64
N TYR A 19 -7.52 9.54 -9.15
CA TYR A 19 -6.80 9.56 -7.87
C TYR A 19 -5.28 9.70 -8.02
N LYS A 20 -4.80 10.16 -9.19
CA LYS A 20 -3.35 10.25 -9.51
C LYS A 20 -2.51 10.97 -8.45
N ILE A 21 -3.07 12.02 -7.80
CA ILE A 21 -2.38 12.76 -6.75
C ILE A 21 -2.18 11.86 -5.52
N PHE A 22 -3.21 11.15 -5.10
CA PHE A 22 -3.12 10.22 -3.97
C PHE A 22 -2.23 9.03 -4.27
N VAL A 23 -2.30 8.48 -5.50
CA VAL A 23 -1.43 7.39 -5.94
C VAL A 23 0.04 7.83 -5.95
N SER A 24 0.35 9.05 -6.43
CA SER A 24 1.70 9.59 -6.37
C SER A 24 2.17 9.80 -4.92
N MET A 25 1.27 10.23 -4.04
CA MET A 25 1.55 10.42 -2.62
C MET A 25 1.84 9.08 -1.92
N ILE A 26 1.08 8.03 -2.23
CA ILE A 26 1.35 6.66 -1.77
C ILE A 26 2.73 6.21 -2.24
N LEU A 27 3.06 6.40 -3.52
CA LEU A 27 4.36 6.02 -4.08
C LEU A 27 5.51 6.72 -3.35
N ILE A 28 5.43 8.04 -3.17
CA ILE A 28 6.47 8.82 -2.49
C ILE A 28 6.63 8.35 -1.03
N LEU A 29 5.52 8.24 -0.29
CA LEU A 29 5.55 7.79 1.11
C LEU A 29 6.06 6.35 1.24
N SER A 30 5.70 5.46 0.31
CA SER A 30 6.20 4.07 0.29
C SER A 30 7.70 4.02 0.05
N ILE A 31 8.23 4.86 -0.86
CA ILE A 31 9.69 4.96 -1.10
C ILE A 31 10.39 5.45 0.17
N VAL A 32 9.85 6.47 0.83
CA VAL A 32 10.39 6.98 2.09
C VAL A 32 10.37 5.89 3.17
N GLN A 33 9.24 5.21 3.35
CA GLN A 33 9.08 4.13 4.32
C GLN A 33 10.10 3.01 4.10
N VAL A 34 10.21 2.52 2.86
CA VAL A 34 11.15 1.44 2.52
C VAL A 34 12.59 1.87 2.74
N SER A 35 12.93 3.11 2.33
CA SER A 35 14.28 3.66 2.53
C SER A 35 14.65 3.70 4.02
N LEU A 36 13.75 4.18 4.88
CA LEU A 36 13.97 4.24 6.33
C LEU A 36 14.07 2.83 6.94
N THR A 37 13.24 1.90 6.48
CA THR A 37 13.25 0.51 6.96
C THR A 37 14.56 -0.20 6.61
N VAL A 38 15.09 -0.01 5.41
CA VAL A 38 16.37 -0.60 4.96
C VAL A 38 17.58 0.11 5.59
N TYR A 39 17.43 1.38 5.94
CA TYR A 39 18.51 2.17 6.57
C TYR A 39 18.74 1.79 8.04
N LEU A 40 17.70 1.35 8.75
CA LEU A 40 17.80 1.00 10.18
C LEU A 40 18.82 -0.12 10.48
N PRO A 41 18.85 -1.26 9.76
CA PRO A 41 19.91 -2.28 9.93
C PRO A 41 21.31 -1.75 9.73
N ILE A 42 21.52 -0.78 8.83
CA ILE A 42 22.83 -0.16 8.59
C ILE A 42 23.28 0.64 9.81
N LEU A 43 22.37 1.41 10.40
CA LEU A 43 22.67 2.15 11.64
C LEU A 43 22.97 1.20 12.81
N ILE A 44 22.27 0.07 12.89
CA ILE A 44 22.55 -0.97 13.90
C ILE A 44 23.96 -1.53 13.70
N GLY A 45 24.35 -1.84 12.46
CA GLY A 45 25.72 -2.28 12.13
C GLY A 45 26.76 -1.27 12.57
N GLN A 46 26.60 0.00 12.23
CA GLN A 46 27.50 1.08 12.64
C GLN A 46 27.58 1.25 14.17
N ALA A 47 26.48 1.07 14.88
CA ALA A 47 26.48 1.10 16.35
C ALA A 47 27.28 -0.05 16.93
N VAL A 48 27.12 -1.25 16.37
CA VAL A 48 27.87 -2.46 16.80
C VAL A 48 29.37 -2.30 16.52
N ASP A 49 29.72 -1.87 15.33
CA ASP A 49 31.14 -1.66 14.93
C ASP A 49 31.82 -0.64 15.85
N ASN A 50 31.10 0.41 16.25
CA ASN A 50 31.63 1.45 17.15
C ASN A 50 31.89 0.93 18.57
N ILE A 51 31.21 -0.16 18.96
CA ILE A 51 31.44 -0.80 20.29
C ILE A 51 32.59 -1.82 20.21
N VAL A 52 32.71 -2.55 19.10
CA VAL A 52 33.60 -3.73 18.98
C VAL A 52 34.99 -3.34 18.54
N ASP A 53 35.15 -2.35 17.67
CA ASP A 53 36.40 -2.13 16.91
C ASP A 53 37.49 -1.32 17.65
N GLN A 54 37.19 -0.63 18.73
CA GLN A 54 38.17 0.33 19.31
C GLN A 54 38.64 0.04 20.75
N GLY A 55 38.19 -1.01 21.41
CA GLY A 55 38.58 -1.27 22.81
C GLY A 55 38.30 -0.13 23.80
N GLN A 56 37.93 1.05 23.27
CA GLN A 56 37.40 2.21 23.97
C GLN A 56 36.16 2.69 23.24
N VAL A 57 35.00 2.50 23.87
CA VAL A 57 33.72 2.96 23.33
C VAL A 57 33.72 4.48 23.18
N ASN A 58 33.60 4.99 21.98
CA ASN A 58 33.41 6.41 21.75
C ASN A 58 31.94 6.78 22.02
N PHE A 59 31.66 7.17 23.25
CA PHE A 59 30.29 7.50 23.68
C PHE A 59 29.66 8.65 22.87
N GLU A 60 30.44 9.59 22.38
CA GLU A 60 29.95 10.72 21.58
C GLU A 60 29.43 10.26 20.22
N ASN A 61 30.17 9.42 19.53
CA ASN A 61 29.73 8.82 18.28
C ASN A 61 28.52 7.88 18.49
N LEU A 62 28.54 7.07 19.52
CA LEU A 62 27.44 6.17 19.85
C LEU A 62 26.16 6.95 20.13
N GLN A 63 26.24 8.04 20.89
CA GLN A 63 25.08 8.90 21.19
C GLN A 63 24.52 9.53 19.90
N SER A 64 25.38 9.94 18.96
CA SER A 64 24.96 10.45 17.65
C SER A 64 24.18 9.39 16.84
N ILE A 65 24.72 8.16 16.76
CA ILE A 65 24.06 7.04 16.06
C ILE A 65 22.71 6.71 16.71
N LEU A 66 22.64 6.62 18.04
CA LEU A 66 21.41 6.35 18.74
C LEU A 66 20.35 7.45 18.52
N SER A 67 20.76 8.72 18.52
CA SER A 67 19.84 9.82 18.23
C SER A 67 19.30 9.76 16.78
N GLN A 68 20.12 9.38 15.81
CA GLN A 68 19.70 9.15 14.43
C GLN A 68 18.74 7.96 14.33
N MET A 69 19.01 6.87 15.04
CA MET A 69 18.10 5.72 15.08
C MET A 69 16.71 6.11 15.62
N ILE A 70 16.67 6.86 16.73
CA ILE A 70 15.41 7.34 17.31
C ILE A 70 14.65 8.19 16.28
N LEU A 71 15.32 9.11 15.61
CA LEU A 71 14.70 9.97 14.61
C LEU A 71 14.17 9.16 13.42
N VAL A 72 14.94 8.21 12.90
CA VAL A 72 14.53 7.31 11.82
C VAL A 72 13.29 6.50 12.23
N VAL A 73 13.29 5.92 13.44
CA VAL A 73 12.15 5.16 13.95
C VAL A 73 10.91 6.03 14.10
N LEU A 74 11.04 7.24 14.64
CA LEU A 74 9.91 8.18 14.78
C LEU A 74 9.31 8.54 13.43
N ILE A 75 10.14 8.91 12.45
CA ILE A 75 9.66 9.26 11.10
C ILE A 75 9.01 8.03 10.44
N ASN A 76 9.63 6.86 10.55
CA ASN A 76 9.10 5.62 9.97
C ASN A 76 7.74 5.26 10.59
N THR A 77 7.59 5.42 11.90
CA THR A 77 6.32 5.20 12.61
C THR A 77 5.23 6.15 12.12
N LEU A 78 5.54 7.43 11.93
CA LEU A 78 4.59 8.39 11.39
C LEU A 78 4.15 8.02 9.97
N VAL A 79 5.09 7.63 9.10
CA VAL A 79 4.77 7.20 7.74
C VAL A 79 3.90 5.93 7.75
N GLN A 80 4.21 4.95 8.62
CA GLN A 80 3.42 3.74 8.79
C GLN A 80 2.00 4.00 9.31
N TRP A 81 1.77 5.10 9.99
CA TRP A 81 0.43 5.51 10.42
C TRP A 81 -0.35 6.22 9.30
N VAL A 82 0.32 7.12 8.58
CA VAL A 82 -0.32 7.96 7.55
C VAL A 82 -0.63 7.15 6.28
N LEU A 83 0.28 6.29 5.87
CA LEU A 83 0.17 5.57 4.60
C LEU A 83 -1.09 4.68 4.51
N PRO A 84 -1.44 3.86 5.52
CA PRO A 84 -2.68 3.08 5.53
C PRO A 84 -3.94 3.94 5.41
N LEU A 85 -3.97 5.11 6.03
CA LEU A 85 -5.12 6.00 5.96
C LEU A 85 -5.38 6.48 4.53
N ILE A 86 -4.32 6.71 3.76
CA ILE A 86 -4.43 7.20 2.38
C ILE A 86 -4.94 6.09 1.46
N TYR A 87 -4.33 4.90 1.49
CA TYR A 87 -4.77 3.84 0.57
C TYR A 87 -6.12 3.24 0.97
N GLN A 88 -6.47 3.18 2.28
CA GLN A 88 -7.81 2.80 2.74
C GLN A 88 -8.87 3.78 2.23
N LYS A 89 -8.61 5.09 2.32
CA LYS A 89 -9.52 6.10 1.80
C LYS A 89 -9.79 5.91 0.31
N ILE A 90 -8.74 5.72 -0.49
CA ILE A 90 -8.87 5.51 -1.94
C ILE A 90 -9.64 4.22 -2.23
N SER A 91 -9.26 3.13 -1.58
CA SER A 91 -9.91 1.83 -1.77
C SER A 91 -11.40 1.91 -1.44
N TYR A 92 -11.75 2.56 -0.32
CA TYR A 92 -13.14 2.76 0.08
C TYR A 92 -13.93 3.63 -0.90
N GLU A 93 -13.38 4.74 -1.37
CA GLU A 93 -14.03 5.62 -2.35
C GLU A 93 -14.25 4.92 -3.69
N MET A 94 -13.24 4.21 -4.19
CA MET A 94 -13.36 3.42 -5.43
C MET A 94 -14.44 2.34 -5.32
N THR A 95 -14.41 1.61 -4.22
CA THR A 95 -15.37 0.54 -3.93
C THR A 95 -16.79 1.09 -3.80
N SER A 96 -16.96 2.24 -3.13
CA SER A 96 -18.25 2.92 -3.00
C SER A 96 -18.80 3.36 -4.36
N LYS A 97 -17.99 3.95 -5.22
CA LYS A 97 -18.40 4.32 -6.59
C LYS A 97 -18.82 3.10 -7.42
N LEU A 98 -18.08 2.00 -7.33
CA LEU A 98 -18.42 0.76 -8.03
C LEU A 98 -19.72 0.16 -7.52
N ARG A 99 -19.94 0.17 -6.19
CA ARG A 99 -21.19 -0.29 -5.56
C ARG A 99 -22.37 0.54 -6.04
N GLN A 100 -22.23 1.86 -6.07
CA GLN A 100 -23.28 2.76 -6.55
C GLN A 100 -23.61 2.50 -8.03
N ALA A 101 -22.60 2.41 -8.89
CA ALA A 101 -22.80 2.11 -10.31
C ALA A 101 -23.47 0.74 -10.53
N ALA A 102 -23.14 -0.25 -9.71
CA ALA A 102 -23.79 -1.57 -9.77
C ALA A 102 -25.25 -1.52 -9.32
N LEU A 103 -25.58 -0.77 -8.26
CA LEU A 103 -26.96 -0.56 -7.80
C LEU A 103 -27.78 0.19 -8.86
N GLU A 104 -27.26 1.27 -9.44
CA GLU A 104 -27.93 1.99 -10.52
C GLU A 104 -28.21 1.07 -11.72
N LYS A 105 -27.24 0.20 -12.07
CA LYS A 105 -27.42 -0.79 -13.11
C LYS A 105 -28.51 -1.80 -12.77
N MET A 106 -28.57 -2.27 -11.53
CA MET A 106 -29.65 -3.16 -11.08
C MET A 106 -31.03 -2.50 -11.19
N HIS A 107 -31.16 -1.22 -10.80
CA HIS A 107 -32.44 -0.50 -10.92
C HIS A 107 -32.87 -0.29 -12.39
N SER A 108 -31.93 -0.28 -13.31
CA SER A 108 -32.20 -0.13 -14.76
C SER A 108 -32.55 -1.46 -15.45
N MET A 109 -32.48 -2.59 -14.76
CA MET A 109 -32.77 -3.91 -15.33
C MET A 109 -34.30 -4.18 -15.39
N PRO A 110 -34.78 -4.89 -16.43
CA PRO A 110 -36.18 -5.28 -16.51
C PRO A 110 -36.59 -6.16 -15.30
N LEU A 111 -37.80 -5.95 -14.80
CA LEU A 111 -38.36 -6.72 -13.68
C LEU A 111 -38.30 -8.24 -13.91
N SER A 112 -38.49 -8.69 -15.17
CA SER A 112 -38.38 -10.10 -15.56
C SER A 112 -37.01 -10.74 -15.26
N TYR A 113 -35.96 -9.94 -15.16
CA TYR A 113 -34.63 -10.43 -14.77
C TYR A 113 -34.45 -10.52 -13.26
N VAL A 114 -35.12 -9.63 -12.54
CA VAL A 114 -35.10 -9.57 -11.07
C VAL A 114 -36.00 -10.63 -10.45
N ASP A 115 -37.20 -10.86 -11.03
CA ASP A 115 -38.19 -11.82 -10.55
C ASP A 115 -37.72 -13.28 -10.66
N GLY A 116 -36.77 -13.57 -11.57
CA GLY A 116 -36.19 -14.91 -11.73
C GLY A 116 -35.11 -15.25 -10.70
N ARG A 117 -34.69 -14.32 -9.84
CA ARG A 117 -33.64 -14.49 -8.85
C ARG A 117 -34.04 -13.92 -7.50
N SER A 118 -33.61 -14.57 -6.42
CA SER A 118 -33.81 -14.00 -5.08
C SER A 118 -33.07 -12.64 -4.97
N THR A 119 -33.84 -11.59 -4.67
CA THR A 119 -33.29 -10.24 -4.44
C THR A 119 -32.19 -10.28 -3.37
N GLY A 120 -32.33 -11.15 -2.36
CA GLY A 120 -31.32 -11.36 -1.32
C GLY A 120 -30.00 -11.93 -1.87
N ASP A 121 -30.04 -12.86 -2.83
CA ASP A 121 -28.84 -13.41 -3.47
C ASP A 121 -28.09 -12.33 -4.28
N LEU A 122 -28.83 -11.48 -5.01
CA LEU A 122 -28.24 -10.39 -5.79
C LEU A 122 -27.55 -9.36 -4.88
N VAL A 123 -28.19 -8.96 -3.79
CA VAL A 123 -27.64 -8.01 -2.82
C VAL A 123 -26.44 -8.62 -2.10
N SER A 124 -26.54 -9.88 -1.68
CA SER A 124 -25.42 -10.59 -1.02
C SER A 124 -24.19 -10.68 -1.93
N ARG A 125 -24.36 -11.05 -3.19
CA ARG A 125 -23.26 -11.10 -4.19
C ARG A 125 -22.66 -9.72 -4.40
N LEU A 126 -23.49 -8.69 -4.58
CA LEU A 126 -23.00 -7.32 -4.75
C LEU A 126 -22.15 -6.88 -3.56
N THR A 127 -22.58 -7.18 -2.33
CA THR A 127 -21.84 -6.84 -1.13
C THR A 127 -20.50 -7.60 -1.07
N THR A 128 -20.56 -8.93 -1.23
CA THR A 128 -19.37 -9.78 -1.15
C THR A 128 -18.34 -9.45 -2.26
N ASP A 129 -18.80 -9.28 -3.50
CA ASP A 129 -17.90 -8.94 -4.62
C ASP A 129 -17.26 -7.56 -4.42
N THR A 130 -18.00 -6.62 -3.81
CA THR A 130 -17.49 -5.27 -3.53
C THR A 130 -16.48 -5.29 -2.39
N GLU A 131 -16.69 -6.10 -1.36
CA GLU A 131 -15.73 -6.32 -0.27
C GLU A 131 -14.44 -6.96 -0.78
N GLN A 132 -14.55 -8.01 -1.62
CA GLN A 132 -13.38 -8.64 -2.24
C GLN A 132 -12.58 -7.67 -3.13
N LEU A 133 -13.25 -6.75 -3.83
CA LEU A 133 -12.56 -5.69 -4.59
C LEU A 133 -11.82 -4.73 -3.67
N ASN A 134 -12.42 -4.33 -2.55
CA ASN A 134 -11.78 -3.48 -1.57
C ASN A 134 -10.51 -4.15 -1.01
N ASP A 135 -10.62 -5.39 -0.58
CA ASP A 135 -9.51 -6.17 -0.02
C ASP A 135 -8.40 -6.39 -1.07
N GLY A 136 -8.79 -6.66 -2.32
CA GLY A 136 -7.85 -6.78 -3.43
C GLY A 136 -7.08 -5.49 -3.71
N LEU A 137 -7.73 -4.33 -3.66
CA LEU A 137 -7.09 -3.02 -3.81
C LEU A 137 -6.12 -2.74 -2.66
N LEU A 138 -6.53 -3.00 -1.42
CA LEU A 138 -5.67 -2.85 -0.25
C LEU A 138 -4.43 -3.76 -0.36
N MET A 139 -4.61 -5.02 -0.77
CA MET A 139 -3.51 -5.96 -0.97
C MET A 139 -2.50 -5.48 -2.02
N VAL A 140 -2.99 -4.88 -3.12
CA VAL A 140 -2.11 -4.30 -4.15
C VAL A 140 -1.29 -3.14 -3.60
N PHE A 141 -1.89 -2.23 -2.85
CA PHE A 141 -1.17 -1.09 -2.29
C PHE A 141 -0.22 -1.50 -1.16
N GLU A 142 -0.67 -2.35 -0.24
CA GLU A 142 0.07 -2.69 0.97
C GLU A 142 1.14 -3.75 0.72
N GLN A 143 0.81 -4.84 0.06
CA GLN A 143 1.72 -5.97 -0.08
C GLN A 143 2.53 -5.92 -1.37
N PHE A 144 1.88 -5.69 -2.49
CA PHE A 144 2.54 -5.77 -3.79
C PHE A 144 3.47 -4.59 -4.01
N LEU A 145 3.01 -3.36 -3.78
CA LEU A 145 3.78 -2.14 -4.02
C LEU A 145 4.95 -2.02 -3.02
N ILE A 146 4.68 -2.15 -1.72
CA ILE A 146 5.70 -2.07 -0.68
C ILE A 146 6.68 -3.25 -0.79
N GLY A 147 6.18 -4.46 -1.06
CA GLY A 147 7.02 -5.65 -1.22
C GLY A 147 8.00 -5.52 -2.38
N ILE A 148 7.55 -5.09 -3.56
CA ILE A 148 8.44 -4.85 -4.71
C ILE A 148 9.48 -3.78 -4.40
N LEU A 149 9.05 -2.65 -3.82
CA LEU A 149 9.98 -1.57 -3.45
C LEU A 149 11.02 -2.07 -2.46
N THR A 150 10.63 -2.85 -1.45
CA THR A 150 11.55 -3.41 -0.46
C THR A 150 12.59 -4.32 -1.11
N ILE A 151 12.17 -5.22 -2.00
CA ILE A 151 13.10 -6.10 -2.72
C ILE A 151 14.08 -5.28 -3.55
N LEU A 152 13.60 -4.31 -4.34
CA LEU A 152 14.45 -3.47 -5.18
C LEU A 152 15.45 -2.66 -4.35
N PHE A 153 15.00 -2.02 -3.28
CA PHE A 153 15.87 -1.23 -2.40
C PHE A 153 16.91 -2.11 -1.69
N THR A 154 16.51 -3.28 -1.20
CA THR A 154 17.43 -4.21 -0.55
C THR A 154 18.50 -4.68 -1.53
N LEU A 155 18.13 -5.06 -2.75
CA LEU A 155 19.11 -5.45 -3.78
C LEU A 155 20.07 -4.32 -4.11
N VAL A 156 19.57 -3.10 -4.33
CA VAL A 156 20.43 -1.93 -4.60
C VAL A 156 21.41 -1.69 -3.45
N MET A 157 20.94 -1.78 -2.20
CA MET A 157 21.81 -1.60 -1.02
C MET A 157 22.84 -2.73 -0.89
N MET A 158 22.47 -3.98 -1.16
CA MET A 158 23.42 -5.10 -1.15
C MET A 158 24.56 -4.89 -2.17
N PHE A 159 24.24 -4.45 -3.40
CA PHE A 159 25.25 -4.14 -4.41
C PHE A 159 26.11 -2.92 -4.07
N ARG A 160 25.64 -2.02 -3.23
CA ARG A 160 26.37 -0.80 -2.84
C ARG A 160 27.30 -1.04 -1.65
N ILE A 161 26.97 -1.99 -0.79
CA ILE A 161 27.75 -2.29 0.43
C ILE A 161 28.87 -3.32 0.14
N ASN A 162 28.73 -4.13 -0.93
CA ASN A 162 29.70 -5.12 -1.36
C ASN A 162 30.61 -4.50 -2.44
#